data_41cf28e888450f92a449080e6f97cca0
#
_entry.id   41cf28e888450f92a449080e6f97cca0
#
_cell.length_a   1.000
_cell.length_b   1.000
_cell.length_c   1.000
_cell.angle_alpha   90.00
_cell.angle_beta   90.00
_cell.angle_gamma   90.00
#
_symmetry.space_group_name_H-M   'P 1'
#
loop_
_entity.id
_entity.type
_entity.pdbx_description
1 polymer ?
#
loop_
_entity_poly.entity_id
_entity_poly.type
_entity_poly.pdbx_seq_one_letter_code
_entity_poly.pdbx_strand_id
1 'polypeptide(L)'
;MTIHVIGNVCVDTSFRLERLPRPGETLNAAAAGEGVGGKGANQAVAASRTGASVMLWAPAGRDAAGDRMESLLVIEMSGLHLSRLDLPSDRSVILIDRHGENVIVTAAACAEAFDPLAMCPLVSTWCARDMLLMQGNLGTDVTAQCLKAAHAAGLFTVLNPSPLPAEALDLAAVSLLIINRPEAEALTGETHADRAADRLRAMGAATVIVTLGSEGAFVLNAASRLQIPAEKREAVDTSGAGDCFAGTLTGLIAQGVSLPDAARLATQAAGIAVGRAGTLASFPTRAELAALTKIFKLENV
;
A
#
# COMPACT_ATOMS: atom_id res chain seq x y z
N MET A 1 -13.74 12.48 -8.30
CA MET A 1 -13.47 11.16 -7.67
C MET A 1 -12.31 11.35 -6.72
N THR A 2 -12.52 11.11 -5.46
CA THR A 2 -11.49 11.18 -4.41
C THR A 2 -11.13 9.76 -3.95
N ILE A 3 -9.86 9.52 -3.68
CA ILE A 3 -9.39 8.29 -3.04
C ILE A 3 -9.29 8.57 -1.55
N HIS A 4 -10.13 7.91 -0.75
CA HIS A 4 -10.01 7.89 0.69
C HIS A 4 -9.08 6.74 1.07
N VAL A 5 -7.91 7.04 1.57
CA VAL A 5 -6.99 6.05 2.14
C VAL A 5 -7.21 6.02 3.63
N ILE A 6 -7.61 4.87 4.16
CA ILE A 6 -7.73 4.64 5.61
C ILE A 6 -6.65 3.65 5.99
N GLY A 7 -5.71 4.06 6.82
CA GLY A 7 -4.59 3.20 7.19
C GLY A 7 -3.69 3.81 8.25
N ASN A 8 -2.51 3.24 8.41
CA ASN A 8 -1.54 3.69 9.40
C ASN A 8 -0.52 4.68 8.83
N VAL A 9 0.05 5.47 9.73
CA VAL A 9 1.28 6.23 9.55
C VAL A 9 2.24 5.85 10.67
N CYS A 10 3.54 5.80 10.40
CA CYS A 10 4.55 5.53 11.42
C CYS A 10 5.88 6.21 11.10
N VAL A 11 6.75 6.27 12.08
CA VAL A 11 8.16 6.61 11.86
C VAL A 11 8.91 5.32 11.54
N ASP A 12 9.50 5.24 10.34
CA ASP A 12 10.37 4.15 9.94
C ASP A 12 11.83 4.48 10.26
N THR A 13 12.48 3.65 11.07
CA THR A 13 13.92 3.72 11.33
C THR A 13 14.59 2.52 10.66
N SER A 14 15.37 2.77 9.62
CA SER A 14 16.06 1.73 8.84
C SER A 14 17.53 1.63 9.23
N PHE A 15 18.05 0.39 9.30
CA PHE A 15 19.45 0.10 9.48
C PHE A 15 19.94 -0.83 8.37
N ARG A 16 21.01 -0.44 7.67
CA ARG A 16 21.67 -1.28 6.68
C ARG A 16 22.81 -2.06 7.33
N LEU A 17 22.74 -3.38 7.19
CA LEU A 17 23.63 -4.34 7.84
C LEU A 17 24.31 -5.21 6.78
N GLU A 18 25.45 -5.78 7.12
CA GLU A 18 26.09 -6.83 6.28
C GLU A 18 25.20 -8.08 6.21
N ARG A 19 24.54 -8.42 7.32
CA ARG A 19 23.58 -9.51 7.47
C ARG A 19 22.59 -9.21 8.59
N LEU A 20 21.49 -9.92 8.62
CA LEU A 20 20.55 -9.84 9.75
C LEU A 20 21.17 -10.41 11.03
N PRO A 21 20.90 -9.82 12.23
CA PRO A 21 21.42 -10.29 13.50
C PRO A 21 20.76 -11.62 13.92
N ARG A 22 21.52 -12.47 14.62
CA ARG A 22 21.00 -13.64 15.33
C ARG A 22 20.68 -13.27 16.78
N PRO A 23 19.85 -14.04 17.47
CA PRO A 23 19.60 -13.83 18.90
C PRO A 23 20.90 -13.74 19.70
N GLY A 24 21.02 -12.69 20.53
CA GLY A 24 22.20 -12.44 21.36
C GLY A 24 23.36 -11.69 20.68
N GLU A 25 23.27 -11.37 19.40
CA GLU A 25 24.32 -10.62 18.68
C GLU A 25 24.13 -9.11 18.77
N THR A 26 25.26 -8.40 18.79
CA THR A 26 25.33 -6.95 18.58
C THR A 26 26.06 -6.69 17.27
N LEU A 27 25.44 -5.99 16.32
CA LEU A 27 26.02 -5.61 15.03
C LEU A 27 26.06 -4.10 14.89
N ASN A 28 27.11 -3.59 14.23
CA ASN A 28 27.16 -2.21 13.80
C ASN A 28 26.50 -2.07 12.42
N ALA A 29 25.62 -1.10 12.26
CA ALA A 29 25.03 -0.78 10.97
C ALA A 29 26.00 0.04 10.11
N ALA A 30 26.03 -0.25 8.81
CA ALA A 30 26.79 0.53 7.84
C ALA A 30 26.15 1.91 7.57
N ALA A 31 24.82 1.99 7.69
CA ALA A 31 24.05 3.22 7.56
C ALA A 31 22.75 3.11 8.36
N ALA A 32 22.22 4.26 8.78
CA ALA A 32 20.90 4.38 9.38
C ALA A 32 20.14 5.54 8.74
N GLY A 33 18.81 5.41 8.67
CA GLY A 33 17.91 6.44 8.15
C GLY A 33 16.62 6.49 8.94
N GLU A 34 15.97 7.64 8.94
CA GLU A 34 14.65 7.83 9.53
C GLU A 34 13.75 8.56 8.54
N GLY A 35 12.52 8.11 8.40
CA GLY A 35 11.54 8.68 7.50
C GLY A 35 10.12 8.43 7.96
N VAL A 36 9.16 9.02 7.24
CA VAL A 36 7.76 8.68 7.37
C VAL A 36 7.49 7.41 6.59
N GLY A 37 6.75 6.51 7.22
CA GLY A 37 6.31 5.26 6.65
C GLY A 37 4.89 4.91 7.10
N GLY A 38 4.60 3.62 7.07
CA GLY A 38 3.25 3.09 7.23
C GLY A 38 2.58 2.88 5.88
N LYS A 39 1.99 1.71 5.69
CA LYS A 39 1.39 1.34 4.39
C LYS A 39 0.30 2.33 3.96
N GLY A 40 -0.50 2.84 4.91
CA GLY A 40 -1.49 3.88 4.65
C GLY A 40 -0.86 5.13 4.04
N ALA A 41 0.17 5.69 4.68
CA ALA A 41 0.89 6.85 4.17
C ALA A 41 1.58 6.55 2.82
N ASN A 42 2.26 5.40 2.71
CA ASN A 42 2.96 5.00 1.51
C ASN A 42 2.02 4.93 0.29
N GLN A 43 0.90 4.24 0.44
CA GLN A 43 -0.07 4.08 -0.64
C GLN A 43 -0.79 5.39 -0.98
N ALA A 44 -1.07 6.24 0.03
CA ALA A 44 -1.66 7.55 -0.19
C ALA A 44 -0.73 8.47 -0.99
N VAL A 45 0.56 8.52 -0.63
CA VAL A 45 1.57 9.31 -1.36
C VAL A 45 1.76 8.79 -2.78
N ALA A 46 1.88 7.48 -2.97
CA ALA A 46 2.01 6.89 -4.30
C ALA A 46 0.79 7.22 -5.18
N ALA A 47 -0.43 7.12 -4.64
CA ALA A 47 -1.65 7.49 -5.35
C ALA A 47 -1.69 8.99 -5.68
N SER A 48 -1.34 9.85 -4.73
CA SER A 48 -1.32 11.31 -4.95
C SER A 48 -0.31 11.75 -6.00
N ARG A 49 0.85 11.11 -6.07
CA ARG A 49 1.89 11.42 -7.06
C ARG A 49 1.47 11.10 -8.49
N THR A 50 0.43 10.27 -8.71
CA THR A 50 -0.18 10.10 -10.03
C THR A 50 -0.96 11.33 -10.50
N GLY A 51 -1.29 12.26 -9.60
CA GLY A 51 -2.17 13.42 -9.84
C GLY A 51 -3.61 13.21 -9.38
N ALA A 52 -3.94 12.05 -8.78
CA ALA A 52 -5.25 11.80 -8.20
C ALA A 52 -5.51 12.66 -6.95
N SER A 53 -6.78 12.98 -6.68
CA SER A 53 -7.20 13.58 -5.42
C SER A 53 -7.20 12.50 -4.32
N VAL A 54 -6.42 12.71 -3.26
CA VAL A 54 -6.25 11.75 -2.17
C VAL A 54 -6.51 12.41 -0.82
N MET A 55 -7.29 11.75 0.02
CA MET A 55 -7.51 12.07 1.42
C MET A 55 -7.01 10.91 2.28
N LEU A 56 -6.00 11.14 3.10
CA LEU A 56 -5.50 10.16 4.07
C LEU A 56 -6.18 10.36 5.42
N TRP A 57 -6.70 9.26 5.98
CA TRP A 57 -7.26 9.16 7.32
C TRP A 57 -6.42 8.18 8.11
N ALA A 58 -5.71 8.67 9.13
CA ALA A 58 -4.79 7.84 9.90
C ALA A 58 -4.69 8.31 11.36
N PRO A 59 -4.27 7.43 12.29
CA PRO A 59 -3.97 7.82 13.66
C PRO A 59 -2.52 8.28 13.79
N ALA A 60 -2.28 9.18 14.75
CA ALA A 60 -0.95 9.53 15.21
C ALA A 60 -0.98 9.93 16.69
N GLY A 61 0.13 9.80 17.38
CA GLY A 61 0.27 10.25 18.75
C GLY A 61 0.23 11.78 18.88
N ARG A 62 -0.08 12.27 20.11
CA ARG A 62 0.09 13.68 20.50
C ARG A 62 1.54 13.94 20.90
N ASP A 63 2.48 13.67 19.99
CA ASP A 63 3.91 13.78 20.22
C ASP A 63 4.63 14.43 19.03
N ALA A 64 5.92 14.73 19.21
CA ALA A 64 6.73 15.36 18.17
C ALA A 64 6.87 14.49 16.89
N ALA A 65 6.75 13.18 17.00
CA ALA A 65 6.76 12.28 15.86
C ALA A 65 5.48 12.45 15.02
N GLY A 66 4.32 12.53 15.68
CA GLY A 66 3.05 12.83 15.02
C GLY A 66 3.06 14.18 14.31
N ASP A 67 3.61 15.23 14.94
CA ASP A 67 3.72 16.57 14.34
C ASP A 67 4.64 16.57 13.12
N ARG A 68 5.76 15.83 13.20
CA ARG A 68 6.68 15.68 12.09
C ARG A 68 6.05 14.92 10.92
N MET A 69 5.34 13.82 11.18
CA MET A 69 4.64 13.05 10.13
C MET A 69 3.59 13.93 9.44
N GLU A 70 2.79 14.69 10.19
CA GLU A 70 1.81 15.62 9.62
C GLU A 70 2.46 16.64 8.69
N SER A 71 3.55 17.29 9.14
CA SER A 71 4.28 18.31 8.38
C SER A 71 4.79 17.78 7.03
N LEU A 72 5.25 16.51 7.00
CA LEU A 72 5.81 15.89 5.81
C LEU A 72 4.72 15.35 4.87
N LEU A 73 3.58 14.92 5.39
CA LEU A 73 2.52 14.33 4.60
C LEU A 73 1.55 15.35 4.00
N VAL A 74 1.32 16.48 4.68
CA VAL A 74 0.35 17.50 4.24
C VAL A 74 0.69 18.09 2.87
N ILE A 75 1.96 18.10 2.48
CA ILE A 75 2.42 18.63 1.19
C ILE A 75 2.32 17.61 0.04
N GLU A 76 2.14 16.33 0.36
CA GLU A 76 2.12 15.25 -0.62
C GLU A 76 0.73 14.97 -1.18
N MET A 77 -0.34 15.37 -0.52
CA MET A 77 -1.70 14.96 -0.89
C MET A 77 -2.74 16.08 -0.78
N SER A 78 -3.91 15.86 -1.35
CA SER A 78 -4.99 16.87 -1.40
C SER A 78 -5.63 17.11 -0.04
N GLY A 79 -5.62 16.12 0.84
CA GLY A 79 -6.15 16.20 2.20
C GLY A 79 -5.51 15.20 3.13
N LEU A 80 -5.38 15.60 4.39
CA LEU A 80 -4.81 14.78 5.48
C LEU A 80 -5.65 15.00 6.73
N HIS A 81 -6.06 13.90 7.36
CA HIS A 81 -6.68 13.90 8.67
C HIS A 81 -5.95 12.92 9.59
N LEU A 82 -5.20 13.46 10.56
CA LEU A 82 -4.58 12.66 11.60
C LEU A 82 -5.42 12.73 12.89
N SER A 83 -6.03 11.60 13.27
CA SER A 83 -6.66 11.44 14.58
C SER A 83 -5.58 11.37 15.65
N ARG A 84 -5.47 12.43 16.46
CA ARG A 84 -4.44 12.53 17.50
C ARG A 84 -4.88 11.78 18.77
N LEU A 85 -4.15 10.73 19.10
CA LEU A 85 -4.40 9.84 20.25
C LEU A 85 -3.43 10.15 21.40
N ASP A 86 -3.87 9.85 22.64
CA ASP A 86 -3.01 9.93 23.81
C ASP A 86 -2.17 8.64 23.97
N LEU A 87 -1.52 8.25 22.87
CA LEU A 87 -0.64 7.09 22.71
C LEU A 87 0.63 7.55 21.98
N PRO A 88 1.76 6.82 22.12
CA PRO A 88 2.94 7.08 21.31
C PRO A 88 2.64 6.88 19.83
N SER A 89 3.16 7.75 18.96
CA SER A 89 3.11 7.53 17.51
C SER A 89 3.77 6.20 17.13
N ASP A 90 3.17 5.50 16.18
CA ASP A 90 3.67 4.20 15.71
C ASP A 90 5.09 4.32 15.14
N ARG A 91 5.90 3.28 15.37
CA ARG A 91 7.29 3.22 14.91
C ARG A 91 7.63 1.85 14.37
N SER A 92 8.37 1.83 13.26
CA SER A 92 8.96 0.60 12.73
C SER A 92 10.48 0.67 12.80
N VAL A 93 11.09 -0.47 13.10
CA VAL A 93 12.51 -0.73 12.89
C VAL A 93 12.63 -1.67 11.68
N ILE A 94 13.42 -1.25 10.70
CA ILE A 94 13.63 -1.98 9.45
C ILE A 94 15.11 -2.36 9.39
N LEU A 95 15.42 -3.64 9.47
CA LEU A 95 16.75 -4.17 9.31
C LEU A 95 16.90 -4.68 7.88
N ILE A 96 17.88 -4.16 7.13
CA ILE A 96 18.08 -4.48 5.70
C ILE A 96 19.48 -5.04 5.54
N ASP A 97 19.61 -6.25 5.01
CA ASP A 97 20.90 -6.84 4.74
C ASP A 97 21.50 -6.40 3.38
N ARG A 98 22.72 -6.86 3.09
CA ARG A 98 23.42 -6.53 1.84
C ARG A 98 22.74 -7.05 0.57
N HIS A 99 21.81 -7.99 0.68
CA HIS A 99 21.05 -8.55 -0.43
C HIS A 99 19.70 -7.85 -0.65
N GLY A 100 19.36 -6.84 0.21
CA GLY A 100 18.08 -6.15 0.19
C GLY A 100 16.95 -6.90 0.90
N GLU A 101 17.25 -8.04 1.55
CA GLU A 101 16.27 -8.74 2.40
C GLU A 101 16.04 -7.93 3.67
N ASN A 102 14.79 -7.85 4.11
CA ASN A 102 14.43 -7.04 5.28
C ASN A 102 13.63 -7.80 6.34
N VAL A 103 13.78 -7.33 7.57
CA VAL A 103 12.94 -7.70 8.72
C VAL A 103 12.39 -6.41 9.31
N ILE A 104 11.08 -6.36 9.52
CA ILE A 104 10.38 -5.19 10.04
C ILE A 104 9.68 -5.56 11.33
N VAL A 105 9.88 -4.72 12.36
CA VAL A 105 9.17 -4.81 13.64
C VAL A 105 8.51 -3.46 13.89
N THR A 106 7.19 -3.47 14.12
CA THR A 106 6.40 -2.24 14.32
C THR A 106 5.72 -2.24 15.70
N ALA A 107 5.87 -1.14 16.42
CA ALA A 107 5.02 -0.80 17.54
C ALA A 107 3.83 0.00 16.99
N ALA A 108 2.63 -0.56 17.08
CA ALA A 108 1.44 -0.13 16.33
C ALA A 108 0.28 0.31 17.23
N ALA A 109 0.57 0.89 18.40
CA ALA A 109 -0.45 1.22 19.39
C ALA A 109 -1.54 2.19 18.86
N CYS A 110 -1.16 3.16 18.04
CA CYS A 110 -2.11 4.08 17.42
C CYS A 110 -2.97 3.37 16.37
N ALA A 111 -2.36 2.55 15.50
CA ALA A 111 -3.10 1.79 14.48
C ALA A 111 -4.08 0.79 15.09
N GLU A 112 -3.68 0.11 16.17
CA GLU A 112 -4.53 -0.84 16.90
C GLU A 112 -5.72 -0.17 17.61
N ALA A 113 -5.54 1.07 18.10
CA ALA A 113 -6.58 1.83 18.79
C ALA A 113 -7.48 2.65 17.84
N PHE A 114 -7.18 2.69 16.54
CA PHE A 114 -7.88 3.54 15.61
C PHE A 114 -9.17 2.92 15.09
N ASP A 115 -10.30 3.53 15.47
CA ASP A 115 -11.61 3.28 14.85
C ASP A 115 -12.00 4.48 13.97
N PRO A 116 -11.75 4.42 12.65
CA PRO A 116 -11.99 5.54 11.75
C PRO A 116 -13.47 5.88 11.60
N LEU A 117 -14.39 4.92 11.73
CA LEU A 117 -15.83 5.18 11.63
C LEU A 117 -16.37 5.95 12.84
N ALA A 118 -15.80 5.70 14.02
CA ALA A 118 -16.16 6.41 15.24
C ALA A 118 -15.42 7.75 15.42
N MET A 119 -14.16 7.83 14.97
CA MET A 119 -13.27 8.97 15.25
C MET A 119 -13.23 10.03 14.14
N CYS A 120 -13.70 9.71 12.93
CA CYS A 120 -13.60 10.58 11.76
C CYS A 120 -14.98 10.82 11.11
N PRO A 121 -15.18 11.99 10.50
CA PRO A 121 -16.43 12.27 9.75
C PRO A 121 -16.45 11.61 8.37
N LEU A 122 -15.94 10.39 8.25
CA LEU A 122 -15.70 9.68 6.99
C LEU A 122 -16.93 9.61 6.09
N VAL A 123 -18.01 9.01 6.62
CA VAL A 123 -19.21 8.72 5.83
C VAL A 123 -19.85 10.00 5.25
N SER A 124 -19.74 11.12 5.97
CA SER A 124 -20.26 12.41 5.50
C SER A 124 -19.44 13.05 4.38
N THR A 125 -18.20 12.58 4.17
CA THR A 125 -17.30 13.07 3.11
C THR A 125 -17.35 12.22 1.85
N TRP A 126 -17.96 11.03 1.90
CA TRP A 126 -17.98 10.10 0.80
C TRP A 126 -18.99 10.49 -0.27
N CYS A 127 -18.58 10.43 -1.52
CA CYS A 127 -19.43 10.56 -2.67
C CYS A 127 -19.49 9.24 -3.45
N ALA A 128 -20.65 8.92 -4.02
CA ALA A 128 -20.76 7.75 -4.89
C ALA A 128 -19.71 7.83 -6.02
N ARG A 129 -19.02 6.73 -6.28
CA ARG A 129 -17.87 6.58 -7.18
C ARG A 129 -16.52 7.04 -6.62
N ASP A 130 -16.43 7.58 -5.42
CA ASP A 130 -15.14 7.70 -4.75
C ASP A 130 -14.54 6.32 -4.51
N MET A 131 -13.28 6.28 -4.16
CA MET A 131 -12.57 5.03 -3.88
C MET A 131 -12.18 4.99 -2.41
N LEU A 132 -12.25 3.80 -1.82
CA LEU A 132 -11.64 3.49 -0.54
C LEU A 132 -10.44 2.58 -0.77
N LEU A 133 -9.28 2.93 -0.23
CA LEU A 133 -8.07 2.10 -0.22
C LEU A 133 -7.67 1.79 1.22
N MET A 134 -7.61 0.49 1.56
CA MET A 134 -7.22 0.01 2.89
C MET A 134 -6.12 -1.05 2.81
N GLN A 135 -5.43 -1.22 3.96
CA GLN A 135 -4.35 -2.20 4.13
C GLN A 135 -4.64 -3.09 5.36
N GLY A 136 -3.71 -4.01 5.68
CA GLY A 136 -3.85 -4.94 6.79
C GLY A 136 -3.34 -4.42 8.16
N ASN A 137 -2.99 -3.13 8.27
CA ASN A 137 -2.37 -2.58 9.49
C ASN A 137 -3.38 -2.18 10.58
N LEU A 138 -4.66 -2.00 10.24
CA LEU A 138 -5.74 -1.78 11.19
C LEU A 138 -6.35 -3.13 11.59
N GLY A 139 -7.07 -3.17 12.71
CA GLY A 139 -7.74 -4.39 13.14
C GLY A 139 -8.68 -4.96 12.07
N THR A 140 -8.79 -6.29 12.01
CA THR A 140 -9.56 -7.01 10.99
C THR A 140 -11.01 -6.57 10.96
N ASP A 141 -11.65 -6.46 12.13
CA ASP A 141 -13.05 -6.03 12.25
C ASP A 141 -13.26 -4.60 11.78
N VAL A 142 -12.35 -3.68 12.13
CA VAL A 142 -12.38 -2.28 11.72
C VAL A 142 -12.25 -2.20 10.18
N THR A 143 -11.31 -2.94 9.60
CA THR A 143 -11.11 -3.01 8.16
C THR A 143 -12.36 -3.52 7.44
N ALA A 144 -12.95 -4.61 7.94
CA ALA A 144 -14.17 -5.19 7.37
C ALA A 144 -15.37 -4.24 7.46
N GLN A 145 -15.54 -3.54 8.58
CA GLN A 145 -16.62 -2.56 8.78
C GLN A 145 -16.47 -1.37 7.81
N CYS A 146 -15.25 -0.83 7.66
CA CYS A 146 -14.98 0.27 6.73
C CYS A 146 -15.26 -0.14 5.27
N LEU A 147 -14.81 -1.33 4.85
CA LEU A 147 -15.06 -1.85 3.51
C LEU A 147 -16.56 -2.03 3.24
N LYS A 148 -17.30 -2.62 4.18
CA LYS A 148 -18.76 -2.79 4.07
C LYS A 148 -19.48 -1.45 4.00
N ALA A 149 -19.13 -0.49 4.86
CA ALA A 149 -19.73 0.83 4.86
C ALA A 149 -19.47 1.60 3.55
N ALA A 150 -18.23 1.56 3.05
CA ALA A 150 -17.86 2.19 1.80
C ALA A 150 -18.55 1.55 0.59
N HIS A 151 -18.59 0.22 0.54
CA HIS A 151 -19.28 -0.51 -0.51
C HIS A 151 -20.79 -0.18 -0.53
N ALA A 152 -21.43 -0.13 0.64
CA ALA A 152 -22.84 0.25 0.76
C ALA A 152 -23.09 1.71 0.34
N ALA A 153 -22.13 2.61 0.51
CA ALA A 153 -22.17 3.99 0.05
C ALA A 153 -21.83 4.14 -1.45
N GLY A 154 -21.56 3.06 -2.17
CA GLY A 154 -21.27 3.05 -3.60
C GLY A 154 -19.85 3.42 -3.97
N LEU A 155 -18.89 3.33 -3.04
CA LEU A 155 -17.48 3.51 -3.32
C LEU A 155 -16.88 2.26 -3.98
N PHE A 156 -15.84 2.48 -4.80
CA PHE A 156 -14.99 1.40 -5.29
C PHE A 156 -13.95 1.04 -4.23
N THR A 157 -14.06 -0.16 -3.66
CA THR A 157 -13.23 -0.60 -2.53
C THR A 157 -12.00 -1.35 -2.99
N VAL A 158 -10.83 -0.91 -2.52
CA VAL A 158 -9.52 -1.53 -2.79
C VAL A 158 -8.93 -2.00 -1.47
N LEU A 159 -8.53 -3.25 -1.42
CA LEU A 159 -7.87 -3.84 -0.26
C LEU A 159 -6.50 -4.42 -0.64
N ASN A 160 -5.47 -4.02 0.08
CA ASN A 160 -4.18 -4.67 0.13
C ASN A 160 -3.97 -5.28 1.53
N PRO A 161 -4.35 -6.55 1.79
CA PRO A 161 -4.37 -7.14 3.12
C PRO A 161 -2.96 -7.50 3.61
N SER A 162 -2.09 -6.52 3.67
CA SER A 162 -0.70 -6.65 4.11
C SER A 162 -0.45 -5.75 5.34
N PRO A 163 0.01 -6.31 6.47
CA PRO A 163 0.17 -7.74 6.76
C PRO A 163 -1.17 -8.48 6.73
N LEU A 164 -1.12 -9.80 6.47
CA LEU A 164 -2.33 -10.61 6.56
C LEU A 164 -2.84 -10.68 8.01
N PRO A 165 -4.14 -10.53 8.23
CA PRO A 165 -4.73 -10.77 9.54
C PRO A 165 -4.70 -12.27 9.90
N ALA A 166 -4.77 -12.57 11.19
CA ALA A 166 -4.88 -13.95 11.66
C ALA A 166 -6.28 -14.54 11.41
N GLU A 167 -7.30 -13.68 11.35
CA GLU A 167 -8.69 -14.07 11.12
C GLU A 167 -9.01 -14.13 9.62
N ALA A 168 -10.08 -14.85 9.29
CA ALA A 168 -10.54 -14.96 7.91
C ALA A 168 -11.01 -13.60 7.35
N LEU A 169 -10.58 -13.28 6.14
CA LEU A 169 -11.02 -12.09 5.42
C LEU A 169 -12.37 -12.30 4.74
N ASP A 170 -13.30 -11.37 4.97
CA ASP A 170 -14.53 -11.26 4.18
C ASP A 170 -14.27 -10.36 2.95
N LEU A 171 -14.21 -10.96 1.77
CA LEU A 171 -13.89 -10.26 0.53
C LEU A 171 -15.13 -9.81 -0.26
N ALA A 172 -16.35 -10.05 0.24
CA ALA A 172 -17.60 -9.73 -0.48
C ALA A 172 -17.78 -8.22 -0.77
N ALA A 173 -17.20 -7.35 0.08
CA ALA A 173 -17.22 -5.91 -0.12
C ALA A 173 -15.95 -5.37 -0.83
N VAL A 174 -15.12 -6.24 -1.45
CA VAL A 174 -13.84 -5.85 -2.07
C VAL A 174 -14.00 -5.84 -3.60
N SER A 175 -13.96 -4.64 -4.18
CA SER A 175 -14.00 -4.45 -5.64
C SER A 175 -12.68 -4.82 -6.30
N LEU A 176 -11.55 -4.54 -5.63
CA LEU A 176 -10.20 -4.86 -6.08
C LEU A 176 -9.34 -5.31 -4.91
N LEU A 177 -8.89 -6.55 -4.98
CA LEU A 177 -7.91 -7.13 -4.05
C LEU A 177 -6.51 -7.07 -4.69
N ILE A 178 -5.54 -6.51 -3.97
CA ILE A 178 -4.12 -6.47 -4.36
C ILE A 178 -3.35 -7.26 -3.31
N ILE A 179 -2.70 -8.33 -3.70
CA ILE A 179 -2.05 -9.27 -2.77
C ILE A 179 -0.74 -9.80 -3.39
N ASN A 180 0.27 -10.07 -2.57
CA ASN A 180 1.48 -10.71 -3.08
C ASN A 180 1.35 -12.24 -3.11
N ARG A 181 2.27 -12.92 -3.83
CA ARG A 181 2.25 -14.38 -3.97
C ARG A 181 2.27 -15.14 -2.62
N PRO A 182 3.17 -14.83 -1.66
CA PRO A 182 3.17 -15.48 -0.36
C PRO A 182 1.85 -15.29 0.42
N GLU A 183 1.29 -14.10 0.40
CA GLU A 183 0.02 -13.80 1.06
C GLU A 183 -1.15 -14.54 0.37
N ALA A 184 -1.15 -14.58 -0.96
CA ALA A 184 -2.17 -15.32 -1.73
C ALA A 184 -2.10 -16.83 -1.44
N GLU A 185 -0.89 -17.40 -1.39
CA GLU A 185 -0.66 -18.79 -0.99
C GLU A 185 -1.14 -19.07 0.44
N ALA A 186 -0.83 -18.18 1.39
CA ALA A 186 -1.27 -18.32 2.78
C ALA A 186 -2.80 -18.33 2.93
N LEU A 187 -3.52 -17.51 2.14
CA LEU A 187 -4.99 -17.46 2.19
C LEU A 187 -5.67 -18.61 1.45
N THR A 188 -5.06 -19.13 0.40
CA THR A 188 -5.74 -20.04 -0.53
C THR A 188 -5.20 -21.46 -0.50
N GLY A 189 -3.96 -21.66 -0.04
CA GLY A 189 -3.20 -22.91 -0.16
C GLY A 189 -2.69 -23.18 -1.59
N GLU A 190 -2.85 -22.22 -2.52
CA GLU A 190 -2.47 -22.37 -3.93
C GLU A 190 -1.13 -21.67 -4.19
N THR A 191 -0.12 -22.41 -4.68
CA THR A 191 1.21 -21.88 -5.02
C THR A 191 1.23 -21.15 -6.37
N HIS A 192 0.29 -21.46 -7.26
CA HIS A 192 0.15 -20.83 -8.58
C HIS A 192 -0.75 -19.60 -8.49
N ALA A 193 -0.25 -18.45 -8.94
CA ALA A 193 -0.95 -17.17 -8.84
C ALA A 193 -2.33 -17.15 -9.53
N ASP A 194 -2.47 -17.83 -10.65
CA ASP A 194 -3.72 -17.93 -11.39
C ASP A 194 -4.79 -18.71 -10.60
N ARG A 195 -4.42 -19.83 -9.98
CA ARG A 195 -5.32 -20.62 -9.13
C ARG A 195 -5.65 -19.92 -7.83
N ALA A 196 -4.65 -19.26 -7.23
CA ALA A 196 -4.86 -18.42 -6.04
C ALA A 196 -5.86 -17.29 -6.34
N ALA A 197 -5.72 -16.62 -7.48
CA ALA A 197 -6.64 -15.57 -7.92
C ALA A 197 -8.08 -16.11 -8.15
N ASP A 198 -8.23 -17.30 -8.73
CA ASP A 198 -9.55 -17.93 -8.87
C ASP A 198 -10.21 -18.20 -7.51
N ARG A 199 -9.44 -18.72 -6.55
CA ARG A 199 -9.93 -18.95 -5.19
C ARG A 199 -10.32 -17.65 -4.48
N LEU A 200 -9.49 -16.62 -4.57
CA LEU A 200 -9.77 -15.30 -3.97
C LEU A 200 -11.02 -14.66 -4.59
N ARG A 201 -11.25 -14.83 -5.88
CA ARG A 201 -12.53 -14.43 -6.51
C ARG A 201 -13.70 -15.24 -5.99
N ALA A 202 -13.56 -16.53 -5.84
CA ALA A 202 -14.60 -17.39 -5.27
C ALA A 202 -14.91 -17.03 -3.80
N MET A 203 -13.93 -16.45 -3.06
CA MET A 203 -14.12 -15.91 -1.72
C MET A 203 -14.83 -14.54 -1.69
N GLY A 204 -15.10 -13.93 -2.87
CA GLY A 204 -15.93 -12.72 -2.97
C GLY A 204 -15.28 -11.51 -3.64
N ALA A 205 -13.97 -11.45 -3.81
CA ALA A 205 -13.31 -10.32 -4.47
C ALA A 205 -13.74 -10.20 -5.94
N ALA A 206 -14.20 -9.02 -6.38
CA ALA A 206 -14.65 -8.85 -7.76
C ALA A 206 -13.49 -8.87 -8.78
N THR A 207 -12.36 -8.27 -8.41
CA THR A 207 -11.09 -8.28 -9.18
C THR A 207 -9.96 -8.64 -8.25
N VAL A 208 -9.01 -9.44 -8.73
CA VAL A 208 -7.80 -9.84 -7.98
C VAL A 208 -6.56 -9.51 -8.77
N ILE A 209 -5.58 -8.90 -8.12
CA ILE A 209 -4.22 -8.75 -8.63
C ILE A 209 -3.27 -9.45 -7.66
N VAL A 210 -2.53 -10.43 -8.19
CA VAL A 210 -1.45 -11.07 -7.46
C VAL A 210 -0.13 -10.50 -7.95
N THR A 211 0.62 -9.79 -7.08
CA THR A 211 1.95 -9.29 -7.41
C THR A 211 2.99 -10.40 -7.26
N LEU A 212 3.91 -10.49 -8.21
CA LEU A 212 4.85 -11.60 -8.40
C LEU A 212 6.32 -11.15 -8.28
N GLY A 213 6.56 -9.99 -7.68
CA GLY A 213 7.89 -9.40 -7.56
C GLY A 213 8.52 -9.16 -8.93
N SER A 214 9.70 -9.70 -9.18
CA SER A 214 10.43 -9.54 -10.45
C SER A 214 9.75 -10.17 -11.67
N GLU A 215 8.71 -10.98 -11.47
CA GLU A 215 7.91 -11.55 -12.55
C GLU A 215 6.72 -10.65 -12.94
N GLY A 216 6.45 -9.58 -12.19
CA GLY A 216 5.40 -8.61 -12.46
C GLY A 216 4.11 -8.85 -11.68
N ALA A 217 2.97 -8.98 -12.36
CA ALA A 217 1.67 -9.17 -11.71
C ALA A 217 0.72 -10.03 -12.58
N PHE A 218 -0.17 -10.74 -11.91
CA PHE A 218 -1.28 -11.45 -12.53
C PHE A 218 -2.60 -10.77 -12.17
N VAL A 219 -3.41 -10.44 -13.16
CA VAL A 219 -4.70 -9.74 -13.03
C VAL A 219 -5.82 -10.65 -13.46
N LEU A 220 -6.83 -10.78 -12.60
CA LEU A 220 -8.04 -11.58 -12.86
C LEU A 220 -9.29 -10.79 -12.51
N ASN A 221 -10.19 -10.64 -13.50
CA ASN A 221 -11.55 -10.15 -13.28
C ASN A 221 -12.56 -10.98 -14.10
N ALA A 222 -13.82 -10.57 -14.14
CA ALA A 222 -14.87 -11.28 -14.89
C ALA A 222 -14.60 -11.33 -16.41
N ALA A 223 -13.90 -10.34 -16.97
CA ALA A 223 -13.69 -10.16 -18.40
C ALA A 223 -12.31 -10.62 -18.89
N SER A 224 -11.31 -10.68 -18.03
CA SER A 224 -9.93 -10.91 -18.46
C SER A 224 -9.09 -11.64 -17.43
N ARG A 225 -8.10 -12.34 -17.96
CA ARG A 225 -7.03 -13.02 -17.25
C ARG A 225 -5.72 -12.59 -17.92
N LEU A 226 -4.88 -11.82 -17.21
CA LEU A 226 -3.74 -11.15 -17.83
C LEU A 226 -2.49 -11.27 -16.96
N GLN A 227 -1.38 -11.70 -17.58
CA GLN A 227 -0.04 -11.61 -17.01
C GLN A 227 0.59 -10.30 -17.45
N ILE A 228 1.11 -9.51 -16.49
CA ILE A 228 1.83 -8.27 -16.72
C ILE A 228 3.29 -8.51 -16.33
N PRO A 229 4.22 -8.54 -17.27
CA PRO A 229 5.63 -8.75 -16.96
C PRO A 229 6.24 -7.50 -16.32
N ALA A 230 7.18 -7.70 -15.38
CA ALA A 230 8.04 -6.64 -14.90
C ALA A 230 9.27 -6.47 -15.82
N GLU A 231 9.75 -5.23 -15.90
CA GLU A 231 11.07 -4.97 -16.45
C GLU A 231 12.14 -5.46 -15.47
N LYS A 232 13.19 -6.08 -15.99
CA LYS A 232 14.34 -6.50 -15.16
C LYS A 232 15.08 -5.26 -14.67
N ARG A 233 15.19 -5.13 -13.35
CA ARG A 233 15.94 -4.07 -12.67
C ARG A 233 16.79 -4.66 -11.56
N GLU A 234 17.92 -4.04 -11.29
CA GLU A 234 18.75 -4.38 -10.14
C GLU A 234 18.06 -3.86 -8.88
N ALA A 235 17.87 -4.76 -7.90
CA ALA A 235 17.22 -4.41 -6.64
C ALA A 235 18.24 -3.78 -5.69
N VAL A 236 17.93 -2.56 -5.24
CA VAL A 236 18.66 -1.83 -4.20
C VAL A 236 17.94 -1.97 -2.86
N ASP A 237 16.61 -1.85 -2.88
CA ASP A 237 15.76 -1.94 -1.69
C ASP A 237 14.33 -2.30 -2.12
N THR A 238 13.82 -3.42 -1.66
CA THR A 238 12.46 -3.87 -2.03
C THR A 238 11.36 -3.31 -1.11
N SER A 239 11.75 -2.54 -0.07
CA SER A 239 10.82 -1.96 0.89
C SER A 239 9.84 -1.00 0.21
N GLY A 240 8.55 -1.18 0.47
CA GLY A 240 7.49 -0.32 -0.06
C GLY A 240 7.14 -0.53 -1.54
N ALA A 241 7.77 -1.45 -2.27
CA ALA A 241 7.44 -1.71 -3.68
C ALA A 241 5.97 -2.09 -3.89
N GLY A 242 5.41 -2.91 -3.00
CA GLY A 242 4.00 -3.27 -2.98
C GLY A 242 3.08 -2.07 -2.71
N ASP A 243 3.48 -1.16 -1.82
CA ASP A 243 2.74 0.07 -1.53
C ASP A 243 2.79 1.04 -2.72
N CYS A 244 3.96 1.18 -3.36
CA CYS A 244 4.13 1.94 -4.58
C CYS A 244 3.22 1.41 -5.68
N PHE A 245 3.18 0.09 -5.87
CA PHE A 245 2.28 -0.56 -6.84
C PHE A 245 0.81 -0.27 -6.51
N ALA A 246 0.36 -0.56 -5.29
CA ALA A 246 -1.04 -0.45 -4.89
C ALA A 246 -1.55 1.00 -4.96
N GLY A 247 -0.76 1.97 -4.45
CA GLY A 247 -1.10 3.38 -4.52
C GLY A 247 -1.12 3.91 -5.96
N THR A 248 -0.09 3.63 -6.76
CA THR A 248 -0.02 4.07 -8.16
C THR A 248 -1.17 3.48 -8.98
N LEU A 249 -1.43 2.18 -8.86
CA LEU A 249 -2.55 1.51 -9.52
C LEU A 249 -3.87 2.20 -9.20
N THR A 250 -4.17 2.38 -7.91
CA THR A 250 -5.42 2.99 -7.45
C THR A 250 -5.55 4.43 -7.95
N GLY A 251 -4.45 5.21 -7.89
CA GLY A 251 -4.42 6.58 -8.39
C GLY A 251 -4.68 6.70 -9.89
N LEU A 252 -4.16 5.79 -10.69
CA LEU A 252 -4.39 5.76 -12.15
C LEU A 252 -5.83 5.33 -12.48
N ILE A 253 -6.37 4.33 -11.80
CA ILE A 253 -7.77 3.92 -11.96
C ILE A 253 -8.72 5.08 -11.62
N ALA A 254 -8.45 5.82 -10.54
CA ALA A 254 -9.24 7.00 -10.16
C ALA A 254 -9.26 8.09 -11.25
N GLN A 255 -8.25 8.13 -12.11
CA GLN A 255 -8.15 9.05 -13.25
C GLN A 255 -8.71 8.46 -14.55
N GLY A 256 -9.35 7.29 -14.51
CA GLY A 256 -9.99 6.65 -15.65
C GLY A 256 -9.04 5.85 -16.54
N VAL A 257 -7.81 5.57 -16.09
CA VAL A 257 -6.91 4.64 -16.80
C VAL A 257 -7.48 3.22 -16.69
N SER A 258 -7.44 2.46 -17.78
CA SER A 258 -7.92 1.08 -17.80
C SER A 258 -7.14 0.22 -16.79
N LEU A 259 -7.79 -0.80 -16.20
CA LEU A 259 -7.14 -1.69 -15.23
C LEU A 259 -5.86 -2.34 -15.78
N PRO A 260 -5.82 -2.88 -17.03
CA PRO A 260 -4.60 -3.44 -17.59
C PRO A 260 -3.47 -2.41 -17.71
N ASP A 261 -3.78 -1.20 -18.15
CA ASP A 261 -2.79 -0.14 -18.36
C ASP A 261 -2.30 0.44 -17.02
N ALA A 262 -3.22 0.64 -16.07
CA ALA A 262 -2.86 1.04 -14.71
C ALA A 262 -1.95 0.01 -14.04
N ALA A 263 -2.20 -1.29 -14.23
CA ALA A 263 -1.36 -2.35 -13.68
C ALA A 263 0.03 -2.41 -14.34
N ARG A 264 0.15 -2.16 -15.65
CA ARG A 264 1.45 -2.03 -16.33
C ARG A 264 2.25 -0.85 -15.79
N LEU A 265 1.64 0.33 -15.72
CA LEU A 265 2.27 1.53 -15.19
C LEU A 265 2.65 1.39 -13.71
N ALA A 266 1.79 0.76 -12.89
CA ALA A 266 2.09 0.48 -11.49
C ALA A 266 3.26 -0.51 -11.32
N THR A 267 3.38 -1.52 -12.21
CA THR A 267 4.51 -2.44 -12.24
C THR A 267 5.82 -1.70 -12.56
N GLN A 268 5.80 -0.77 -13.52
CA GLN A 268 6.96 0.06 -13.86
C GLN A 268 7.32 1.02 -12.71
N ALA A 269 6.33 1.64 -12.06
CA ALA A 269 6.54 2.50 -10.91
C ALA A 269 7.17 1.76 -9.72
N ALA A 270 6.67 0.55 -9.41
CA ALA A 270 7.26 -0.31 -8.39
C ALA A 270 8.70 -0.72 -8.76
N GLY A 271 8.97 -0.99 -10.03
CA GLY A 271 10.33 -1.27 -10.52
C GLY A 271 11.29 -0.09 -10.34
N ILE A 272 10.82 1.16 -10.49
CA ILE A 272 11.63 2.36 -10.19
C ILE A 272 11.92 2.42 -8.69
N ALA A 273 10.92 2.17 -7.85
CA ALA A 273 11.08 2.17 -6.40
C ALA A 273 12.12 1.14 -5.92
N VAL A 274 12.07 -0.09 -6.43
CA VAL A 274 13.02 -1.16 -6.09
C VAL A 274 14.48 -0.80 -6.42
N GLY A 275 14.71 0.00 -7.46
CA GLY A 275 16.04 0.49 -7.84
C GLY A 275 16.60 1.63 -6.97
N ARG A 276 15.92 2.02 -5.89
CA ARG A 276 16.29 3.15 -5.01
C ARG A 276 16.20 2.74 -3.55
N ALA A 277 16.99 3.41 -2.70
CA ALA A 277 16.98 3.16 -1.26
C ALA A 277 15.80 3.85 -0.56
N GLY A 278 15.23 3.20 0.44
CA GLY A 278 14.17 3.71 1.31
C GLY A 278 12.76 3.41 0.80
N THR A 279 11.75 3.83 1.55
CA THR A 279 10.32 3.58 1.25
C THR A 279 9.76 4.74 0.43
N LEU A 280 9.18 5.77 1.06
CA LEU A 280 8.61 6.93 0.35
C LEU A 280 9.62 7.69 -0.51
N ALA A 281 10.88 7.74 -0.09
CA ALA A 281 11.96 8.41 -0.84
C ALA A 281 12.30 7.68 -2.15
N SER A 282 12.07 6.38 -2.24
CA SER A 282 12.31 5.55 -3.43
C SER A 282 11.23 5.71 -4.49
N PHE A 283 10.01 6.09 -4.09
CA PHE A 283 8.87 6.15 -5.00
C PHE A 283 9.07 7.20 -6.09
N PRO A 284 8.58 6.92 -7.31
CA PRO A 284 8.60 7.91 -8.37
C PRO A 284 7.96 9.22 -7.94
N THR A 285 8.58 10.32 -8.33
CA THR A 285 8.01 11.66 -8.16
C THR A 285 6.80 11.86 -9.08
N ARG A 286 6.00 12.89 -8.82
CA ARG A 286 4.88 13.28 -9.69
C ARG A 286 5.34 13.53 -11.13
N ALA A 287 6.50 14.15 -11.33
CA ALA A 287 7.06 14.42 -12.65
C ALA A 287 7.45 13.12 -13.38
N GLU A 288 8.07 12.18 -12.68
CA GLU A 288 8.44 10.87 -13.24
C GLU A 288 7.22 10.04 -13.62
N LEU A 289 6.18 10.01 -12.79
CA LEU A 289 4.93 9.31 -13.11
C LEU A 289 4.20 9.95 -14.30
N ALA A 290 4.19 11.27 -14.39
CA ALA A 290 3.63 11.98 -15.53
C ALA A 290 4.39 11.66 -16.83
N ALA A 291 5.71 11.62 -16.78
CA ALA A 291 6.55 11.24 -17.92
C ALA A 291 6.30 9.79 -18.34
N LEU A 292 6.26 8.85 -17.38
CA LEU A 292 5.96 7.45 -17.61
C LEU A 292 4.60 7.27 -18.30
N THR A 293 3.55 7.92 -17.80
CA THR A 293 2.20 7.87 -18.37
C THR A 293 2.15 8.44 -19.79
N LYS A 294 2.94 9.50 -20.07
CA LYS A 294 3.01 10.11 -21.41
C LYS A 294 3.68 9.16 -22.40
N ILE A 295 4.81 8.55 -22.04
CA ILE A 295 5.51 7.57 -22.87
C ILE A 295 4.59 6.41 -23.20
N PHE A 296 3.94 5.84 -22.16
CA PHE A 296 3.02 4.73 -22.31
C PHE A 296 1.87 5.02 -23.30
N LYS A 297 1.31 6.23 -23.28
CA LYS A 297 0.28 6.64 -24.25
C LYS A 297 0.79 6.72 -25.67
N LEU A 298 2.05 7.15 -25.88
CA LEU A 298 2.65 7.25 -27.21
C LEU A 298 2.98 5.89 -27.83
N GLU A 299 3.29 4.89 -27.00
CA GLU A 299 3.62 3.53 -27.46
C GLU A 299 2.38 2.67 -27.77
N ASN A 300 1.20 3.09 -27.30
CA ASN A 300 -0.05 2.34 -27.46
C ASN A 300 -1.11 3.07 -28.31
N VAL A 301 -0.71 4.09 -29.09
CA VAL A 301 -1.46 4.73 -30.16
C VAL A 301 -0.99 4.22 -31.50
#